data_a03c7ef56dd7b0896bc6f85e447ff3c4
#
_entry.id   a03c7ef56dd7b0896bc6f85e447ff3c4
#
_cell.length_a   1.000
_cell.length_b   1.000
_cell.length_c   1.000
_cell.angle_alpha   90.00
_cell.angle_beta   90.00
_cell.angle_gamma   90.00
#
_symmetry.space_group_name_H-M   'P 1'
#
loop_
_entity.id
_entity.type
_entity.pdbx_description
1 polymer ?
#
loop_
_entity_poly.entity_id
_entity_poly.type
_entity_poly.pdbx_seq_one_letter_code
_entity_poly.pdbx_strand_id
1 'polypeptide(L)'
;MLIDFRPHARLQGKNAVDFGSAVTPVLDALAASREDLSRVRVVCDWVQYRENFRDVVDVRPVLPYRGPAADQGARTATAVTRGYDMEVAVDVRRSGATTLGDLTAERLGRPHAESSTRVYVEDWALSSQSCLWDFNALYWSRLEMWEKASGRSYEQALPGGESDARNHGAARELIGDLFAVWDKLASDGALPEELCVAELGVGNGGQAKVFLDEFRVLDRAAKRGYYRRLHYLMCDYSPYVLDLARETVAAHASHVSSVALDAMRPSTSLGFLRGRIFLLYISNVYDNLPTDEVAQLGGQSYFVHTRAYFPAAAAADLAASVSAVPEQLPGLVRRLLRLGPALLADAAPAHVSDLDAAVRFWQQAWSALRLEERYVPLTGLDLYHLAPSTTGEELRPLLESGADVRMHVSNGAVASFTDTLPLLHPFGKLVCHDLFATGVQDYRVSFRGPGKYDGSVVNWVNGPLLAHVGRHRGFDVQFTPFRHRSGGNIVTMTAQPGD
;
A
#
# COMPACT_ATOMS: atom_id res chain seq x y z
N MET A 1 -7.31 -0.30 -31.70
CA MET A 1 -6.45 -0.91 -30.67
C MET A 1 -5.33 0.05 -30.32
N LEU A 2 -5.07 0.25 -29.02
CA LEU A 2 -3.92 0.99 -28.50
C LEU A 2 -3.01 -0.02 -27.82
N ILE A 3 -1.69 0.05 -28.11
CA ILE A 3 -0.68 -0.73 -27.38
C ILE A 3 0.17 0.25 -26.58
N ASP A 4 0.11 0.13 -25.25
CA ASP A 4 0.83 0.97 -24.30
C ASP A 4 2.03 0.17 -23.74
N PHE A 5 3.22 0.50 -24.20
CA PHE A 5 4.46 -0.05 -23.65
C PHE A 5 4.97 0.87 -22.54
N ARG A 6 4.99 0.36 -21.32
CA ARG A 6 5.53 1.10 -20.18
C ARG A 6 7.01 0.81 -19.99
N PRO A 7 7.89 1.71 -20.44
CA PRO A 7 9.33 1.49 -20.34
C PRO A 7 9.76 1.47 -18.88
N HIS A 8 10.62 0.54 -18.54
CA HIS A 8 11.26 0.49 -17.22
C HIS A 8 12.78 0.43 -17.43
N ALA A 9 13.55 1.13 -16.60
CA ALA A 9 15.01 1.19 -16.72
C ALA A 9 15.68 -0.21 -16.67
N ARG A 10 15.08 -1.17 -15.96
CA ARG A 10 15.54 -2.57 -15.88
C ARG A 10 15.28 -3.39 -17.16
N LEU A 11 14.49 -2.87 -18.11
CA LEU A 11 14.27 -3.50 -19.43
C LEU A 11 15.38 -3.15 -20.43
N GLN A 12 16.33 -2.30 -20.04
CA GLN A 12 17.45 -1.91 -20.87
C GLN A 12 18.70 -2.76 -20.55
N GLY A 13 19.53 -3.04 -21.55
CA GLY A 13 20.77 -3.79 -21.38
C GLY A 13 20.58 -5.32 -21.45
N LYS A 14 21.34 -6.08 -20.64
CA LYS A 14 21.37 -7.56 -20.68
C LYS A 14 20.03 -8.24 -20.36
N ASN A 15 19.09 -7.52 -19.75
CA ASN A 15 17.76 -8.00 -19.40
C ASN A 15 16.68 -7.42 -20.33
N ALA A 16 17.06 -6.94 -21.51
CA ALA A 16 16.12 -6.42 -22.48
C ALA A 16 15.07 -7.49 -22.81
N VAL A 17 13.81 -7.18 -22.58
CA VAL A 17 12.69 -8.02 -22.99
C VAL A 17 12.41 -7.70 -24.45
N ASP A 18 12.38 -8.72 -25.30
CA ASP A 18 11.84 -8.58 -26.65
C ASP A 18 10.32 -8.42 -26.56
N PHE A 19 9.87 -7.17 -26.60
CA PHE A 19 8.45 -6.83 -26.57
C PHE A 19 7.67 -7.45 -27.72
N GLY A 20 8.29 -7.61 -28.90
CA GLY A 20 7.67 -8.24 -30.04
C GLY A 20 7.27 -9.68 -29.71
N SER A 21 8.21 -10.48 -29.24
CA SER A 21 7.96 -11.86 -28.84
C SER A 21 6.97 -12.03 -27.70
N ALA A 22 6.92 -11.07 -26.77
CA ALA A 22 5.98 -11.09 -25.65
C ALA A 22 4.56 -10.69 -26.07
N VAL A 23 4.39 -9.76 -27.00
CA VAL A 23 3.09 -9.18 -27.36
C VAL A 23 2.45 -9.87 -28.55
N THR A 24 3.22 -10.37 -29.52
CA THR A 24 2.67 -11.03 -30.74
C THR A 24 1.67 -12.14 -30.40
N PRO A 25 1.94 -13.09 -29.47
CA PRO A 25 0.96 -14.14 -29.14
C PRO A 25 -0.35 -13.60 -28.56
N VAL A 26 -0.28 -12.49 -27.82
CA VAL A 26 -1.46 -11.81 -27.26
C VAL A 26 -2.28 -11.16 -28.37
N LEU A 27 -1.61 -10.51 -29.35
CA LEU A 27 -2.27 -9.89 -30.49
C LEU A 27 -2.90 -10.93 -31.41
N ASP A 28 -2.26 -12.08 -31.61
CA ASP A 28 -2.80 -13.20 -32.42
C ASP A 28 -4.06 -13.75 -31.74
N ALA A 29 -4.05 -13.95 -30.44
CA ALA A 29 -5.23 -14.38 -29.68
C ALA A 29 -6.38 -13.36 -29.74
N LEU A 30 -6.06 -12.05 -29.63
CA LEU A 30 -7.03 -10.97 -29.80
C LEU A 30 -7.60 -10.93 -31.20
N ALA A 31 -6.77 -11.11 -32.25
CA ALA A 31 -7.21 -11.13 -33.63
C ALA A 31 -8.11 -12.34 -33.93
N ALA A 32 -7.88 -13.47 -33.28
CA ALA A 32 -8.72 -14.66 -33.38
C ALA A 32 -10.03 -14.55 -32.59
N SER A 33 -10.14 -13.62 -31.66
CA SER A 33 -11.36 -13.34 -30.89
C SER A 33 -12.37 -12.58 -31.76
N ARG A 34 -13.65 -12.58 -31.34
CA ARG A 34 -14.71 -11.81 -32.01
C ARG A 34 -14.84 -10.37 -31.45
N GLU A 35 -13.87 -9.92 -30.67
CA GLU A 35 -13.89 -8.60 -30.03
C GLU A 35 -13.61 -7.47 -31.05
N ASP A 36 -14.19 -6.31 -30.84
CA ASP A 36 -13.86 -5.11 -31.61
C ASP A 36 -12.49 -4.56 -31.16
N LEU A 37 -11.44 -4.94 -31.89
CA LEU A 37 -10.08 -4.55 -31.59
C LEU A 37 -9.87 -3.02 -31.54
N SER A 38 -10.76 -2.22 -32.16
CA SER A 38 -10.66 -0.76 -32.10
C SER A 38 -10.87 -0.22 -30.67
N ARG A 39 -11.55 -0.98 -29.82
CA ARG A 39 -11.90 -0.66 -28.45
C ARG A 39 -11.10 -1.42 -27.39
N VAL A 40 -10.04 -2.10 -27.80
CA VAL A 40 -9.12 -2.82 -26.91
C VAL A 40 -7.86 -2.00 -26.67
N ARG A 41 -7.47 -1.92 -25.39
CA ARG A 41 -6.17 -1.40 -24.96
C ARG A 41 -5.30 -2.56 -24.48
N VAL A 42 -4.09 -2.67 -24.99
CA VAL A 42 -3.08 -3.64 -24.52
C VAL A 42 -2.02 -2.87 -23.73
N VAL A 43 -1.79 -3.26 -22.49
CA VAL A 43 -0.80 -2.64 -21.61
C VAL A 43 0.29 -3.67 -21.30
N CYS A 44 1.53 -3.32 -21.64
CA CYS A 44 2.69 -4.16 -21.34
C CYS A 44 3.40 -3.57 -20.12
N ASP A 45 3.16 -4.16 -18.95
CA ASP A 45 3.69 -3.69 -17.68
C ASP A 45 4.93 -4.48 -17.27
N TRP A 46 5.92 -3.77 -16.71
CA TRP A 46 6.90 -4.38 -15.85
C TRP A 46 6.35 -4.37 -14.42
N VAL A 47 5.90 -5.53 -13.92
CA VAL A 47 5.45 -5.64 -12.54
C VAL A 47 6.67 -5.68 -11.62
N GLN A 48 6.78 -4.70 -10.73
CA GLN A 48 7.96 -4.50 -9.88
C GLN A 48 8.19 -5.68 -8.94
N TYR A 49 7.12 -6.16 -8.30
CA TYR A 49 7.20 -7.23 -7.33
C TYR A 49 7.10 -8.59 -8.01
N ARG A 50 8.07 -9.49 -7.74
CA ARG A 50 8.08 -10.84 -8.30
C ARG A 50 6.85 -11.62 -7.84
N GLU A 51 6.52 -11.52 -6.57
CA GLU A 51 5.30 -12.05 -6.00
C GLU A 51 4.28 -10.92 -5.92
N ASN A 52 3.13 -11.14 -6.51
CA ASN A 52 2.07 -10.15 -6.59
C ASN A 52 0.72 -10.86 -6.76
N PHE A 53 -0.35 -10.09 -6.83
CA PHE A 53 -1.72 -10.61 -6.92
C PHE A 53 -2.22 -10.80 -8.34
N ARG A 54 -1.43 -10.47 -9.36
CA ARG A 54 -1.86 -10.51 -10.76
C ARG A 54 -1.50 -11.81 -11.43
N ASP A 55 -2.31 -12.21 -12.38
CA ASP A 55 -1.94 -13.20 -13.39
C ASP A 55 -0.93 -12.61 -14.40
N VAL A 56 -0.29 -13.46 -15.19
CA VAL A 56 0.65 -13.01 -16.24
C VAL A 56 -0.07 -12.20 -17.31
N VAL A 57 -1.30 -12.61 -17.63
CA VAL A 57 -2.22 -11.90 -18.51
C VAL A 57 -3.52 -11.65 -17.76
N ASP A 58 -3.89 -10.38 -17.61
CA ASP A 58 -5.17 -9.97 -17.04
C ASP A 58 -6.03 -9.32 -18.12
N VAL A 59 -7.28 -9.76 -18.20
CA VAL A 59 -8.31 -9.12 -19.02
C VAL A 59 -9.22 -8.33 -18.09
N ARG A 60 -9.24 -7.01 -18.26
CA ARG A 60 -9.95 -6.05 -17.42
C ARG A 60 -11.10 -5.42 -18.18
N PRO A 61 -12.36 -5.77 -17.88
CA PRO A 61 -13.51 -5.11 -18.48
C PRO A 61 -13.56 -3.63 -18.10
N VAL A 62 -13.92 -2.78 -19.08
CA VAL A 62 -14.22 -1.37 -18.86
C VAL A 62 -15.74 -1.20 -18.95
N LEU A 63 -16.39 -0.96 -17.80
CA LEU A 63 -17.83 -0.84 -17.76
C LEU A 63 -18.28 0.47 -18.39
N PRO A 64 -19.39 0.46 -19.17
CA PRO A 64 -19.88 1.65 -19.83
C PRO A 64 -20.40 2.69 -18.81
N TYR A 65 -20.19 3.96 -19.10
CA TYR A 65 -20.81 5.04 -18.35
C TYR A 65 -22.32 5.00 -18.53
N ARG A 66 -23.05 4.75 -17.44
CA ARG A 66 -24.52 4.90 -17.39
C ARG A 66 -24.83 6.23 -16.74
N GLY A 67 -24.83 7.32 -17.52
CA GLY A 67 -25.35 8.61 -17.05
C GLY A 67 -26.82 8.49 -16.60
N PRO A 68 -27.33 9.40 -15.76
CA PRO A 68 -28.76 9.51 -15.51
C PRO A 68 -29.44 9.56 -16.86
N ALA A 69 -30.51 8.78 -17.05
CA ALA A 69 -31.21 8.63 -18.32
C ALA A 69 -31.47 10.02 -18.92
N ALA A 70 -30.60 10.45 -19.83
CA ALA A 70 -30.82 11.62 -20.61
C ALA A 70 -32.07 11.31 -21.45
N ASP A 71 -33.09 12.12 -21.24
CA ASP A 71 -34.34 12.14 -21.92
C ASP A 71 -34.18 11.71 -23.38
N GLN A 72 -34.96 10.72 -23.81
CA GLN A 72 -34.91 10.10 -25.14
C GLN A 72 -35.36 11.11 -26.24
N GLY A 73 -34.78 12.28 -26.34
CA GLY A 73 -35.26 13.35 -27.23
C GLY A 73 -34.24 14.07 -28.10
N ALA A 74 -32.94 13.89 -27.90
CA ALA A 74 -31.95 14.60 -28.74
C ALA A 74 -30.89 13.63 -29.33
N ARG A 75 -31.21 13.05 -30.46
CA ARG A 75 -30.23 12.48 -31.38
C ARG A 75 -29.44 13.62 -32.05
N THR A 76 -28.48 14.16 -31.36
CA THR A 76 -27.34 14.84 -32.00
C THR A 76 -26.12 13.99 -31.83
N ALA A 77 -25.83 13.29 -32.92
CA ALA A 77 -24.58 12.56 -33.11
C ALA A 77 -23.41 13.55 -33.14
N THR A 78 -22.76 13.78 -31.97
CA THR A 78 -21.41 14.37 -31.94
C THR A 78 -20.83 14.17 -30.53
N ALA A 79 -20.20 13.09 -30.37
CA ALA A 79 -18.98 12.80 -29.62
C ALA A 79 -18.90 11.29 -29.51
N VAL A 80 -18.26 10.66 -30.47
CA VAL A 80 -17.72 9.31 -30.32
C VAL A 80 -16.71 9.44 -29.19
N THR A 81 -17.19 9.24 -27.97
CA THR A 81 -16.30 9.02 -26.81
C THR A 81 -15.46 7.81 -27.19
N ARG A 82 -14.17 8.04 -27.44
CA ARG A 82 -13.18 7.00 -27.72
C ARG A 82 -12.91 6.18 -26.43
N GLY A 83 -13.93 5.53 -25.92
CA GLY A 83 -13.84 4.65 -24.76
C GLY A 83 -13.29 3.28 -25.17
N TYR A 84 -12.61 2.65 -24.26
CA TYR A 84 -12.24 1.24 -24.37
C TYR A 84 -13.35 0.38 -23.74
N ASP A 85 -13.55 -0.84 -24.26
CA ASP A 85 -14.43 -1.83 -23.65
C ASP A 85 -13.63 -2.80 -22.77
N MET A 86 -12.32 -2.89 -23.06
CA MET A 86 -11.44 -3.86 -22.42
C MET A 86 -10.00 -3.38 -22.41
N GLU A 87 -9.29 -3.69 -21.32
CA GLU A 87 -7.85 -3.60 -21.22
C GLU A 87 -7.26 -5.01 -21.04
N VAL A 88 -6.24 -5.36 -21.82
CA VAL A 88 -5.45 -6.57 -21.65
C VAL A 88 -4.08 -6.18 -21.12
N ALA A 89 -3.78 -6.55 -19.87
CA ALA A 89 -2.52 -6.24 -19.22
C ALA A 89 -1.60 -7.47 -19.22
N VAL A 90 -0.37 -7.28 -19.67
CA VAL A 90 0.64 -8.34 -19.79
C VAL A 90 1.81 -8.02 -18.87
N ASP A 91 2.14 -8.91 -17.93
CA ASP A 91 3.36 -8.82 -17.13
C ASP A 91 4.55 -9.32 -17.94
N VAL A 92 5.27 -8.40 -18.56
CA VAL A 92 6.43 -8.72 -19.42
C VAL A 92 7.62 -9.32 -18.66
N ARG A 93 7.65 -9.24 -17.34
CA ARG A 93 8.70 -9.83 -16.49
C ARG A 93 8.56 -11.36 -16.41
N ARG A 94 7.34 -11.87 -16.51
CA ARG A 94 7.01 -13.30 -16.39
C ARG A 94 6.65 -13.96 -17.71
N SER A 95 6.73 -13.22 -18.81
CA SER A 95 6.36 -13.68 -20.15
C SER A 95 7.39 -14.67 -20.73
N GLY A 96 7.29 -15.94 -20.36
CA GLY A 96 7.87 -17.02 -21.16
C GLY A 96 6.99 -17.24 -22.39
N ALA A 97 7.55 -17.07 -23.58
CA ALA A 97 6.84 -16.79 -24.84
C ALA A 97 5.75 -17.78 -25.29
N THR A 98 5.74 -19.04 -24.84
CA THR A 98 4.91 -20.09 -25.44
C THR A 98 3.48 -20.19 -24.93
N THR A 99 3.13 -19.53 -23.83
CA THR A 99 1.81 -19.69 -23.18
C THR A 99 0.96 -18.43 -23.17
N LEU A 100 1.48 -17.27 -23.54
CA LEU A 100 0.74 -16.00 -23.46
C LEU A 100 -0.49 -15.98 -24.37
N GLY A 101 -0.39 -16.53 -25.58
CA GLY A 101 -1.50 -16.62 -26.50
C GLY A 101 -2.63 -17.48 -25.94
N ASP A 102 -2.28 -18.66 -25.40
CA ASP A 102 -3.26 -19.57 -24.80
C ASP A 102 -3.94 -18.98 -23.58
N LEU A 103 -3.17 -18.34 -22.69
CA LEU A 103 -3.69 -17.62 -21.53
C LEU A 103 -4.62 -16.48 -21.95
N THR A 104 -4.25 -15.74 -22.99
CA THR A 104 -5.09 -14.65 -23.51
C THR A 104 -6.37 -15.20 -24.12
N ALA A 105 -6.30 -16.24 -24.93
CA ALA A 105 -7.47 -16.88 -25.54
C ALA A 105 -8.41 -17.46 -24.47
N GLU A 106 -7.87 -18.11 -23.44
CA GLU A 106 -8.64 -18.61 -22.30
C GLU A 106 -9.38 -17.47 -21.58
N ARG A 107 -8.72 -16.34 -21.37
CA ARG A 107 -9.30 -15.17 -20.67
C ARG A 107 -10.36 -14.47 -21.52
N LEU A 108 -10.14 -14.34 -22.84
CA LEU A 108 -11.09 -13.73 -23.77
C LEU A 108 -12.34 -14.60 -23.98
N GLY A 109 -12.18 -15.90 -23.97
CA GLY A 109 -13.30 -16.84 -24.15
C GLY A 109 -14.34 -16.81 -23.01
N ARG A 110 -14.04 -16.16 -21.87
CA ARG A 110 -14.87 -16.15 -20.65
C ARG A 110 -14.88 -14.81 -19.92
N PRO A 111 -15.18 -13.69 -20.57
CA PRO A 111 -14.98 -12.37 -19.97
C PRO A 111 -15.89 -12.05 -18.76
N HIS A 112 -16.97 -12.76 -18.51
CA HIS A 112 -17.98 -12.39 -17.49
C HIS A 112 -18.69 -13.57 -16.81
N ALA A 113 -18.45 -14.82 -17.20
CA ALA A 113 -19.04 -15.97 -16.53
C ALA A 113 -18.23 -16.26 -15.25
N GLU A 114 -18.91 -16.74 -14.20
CA GLU A 114 -18.26 -17.40 -13.07
C GLU A 114 -17.35 -18.49 -13.62
N SER A 115 -16.05 -18.21 -13.61
CA SER A 115 -15.09 -19.09 -14.26
C SER A 115 -14.94 -20.36 -13.44
N SER A 116 -15.15 -21.53 -14.06
CA SER A 116 -14.83 -22.82 -13.44
C SER A 116 -13.35 -22.97 -13.05
N THR A 117 -12.52 -21.99 -13.41
CA THR A 117 -11.08 -21.95 -13.13
C THR A 117 -10.72 -21.10 -11.92
N ARG A 118 -11.71 -20.49 -11.23
CA ARG A 118 -11.50 -19.59 -10.09
C ARG A 118 -12.48 -19.86 -8.95
N VAL A 119 -11.99 -19.82 -7.73
CA VAL A 119 -12.80 -19.84 -6.50
C VAL A 119 -12.75 -18.46 -5.88
N TYR A 120 -13.84 -17.71 -5.98
CA TYR A 120 -13.91 -16.34 -5.49
C TYR A 120 -14.06 -16.29 -3.97
N VAL A 121 -13.29 -15.41 -3.33
CA VAL A 121 -13.26 -15.24 -1.86
C VAL A 121 -14.20 -14.12 -1.44
N GLU A 122 -14.40 -13.15 -2.31
CA GLU A 122 -15.20 -11.94 -2.11
C GLU A 122 -15.92 -11.50 -3.39
N ASP A 123 -16.84 -10.55 -3.27
CA ASP A 123 -17.47 -9.88 -4.39
C ASP A 123 -16.65 -8.67 -4.86
N TRP A 124 -17.07 -8.07 -5.99
CA TRP A 124 -16.45 -6.86 -6.53
C TRP A 124 -16.60 -5.67 -5.58
N ALA A 125 -15.48 -5.03 -5.23
CA ALA A 125 -15.44 -3.86 -4.38
C ALA A 125 -14.31 -2.89 -4.80
N LEU A 126 -14.25 -1.73 -4.16
CA LEU A 126 -13.09 -0.86 -4.20
C LEU A 126 -11.86 -1.61 -3.64
N SER A 127 -10.69 -1.34 -4.17
CA SER A 127 -9.47 -2.07 -3.79
C SER A 127 -9.15 -1.97 -2.30
N SER A 128 -9.44 -0.83 -1.66
CA SER A 128 -9.27 -0.63 -0.21
C SER A 128 -10.19 -1.49 0.66
N GLN A 129 -11.24 -2.07 0.08
CA GLN A 129 -12.22 -2.91 0.76
C GLN A 129 -11.97 -4.41 0.53
N SER A 130 -10.97 -4.76 -0.27
CA SER A 130 -10.61 -6.15 -0.54
C SER A 130 -10.07 -6.85 0.70
N CYS A 131 -10.39 -8.14 0.84
CA CYS A 131 -9.89 -9.00 1.91
C CYS A 131 -8.35 -9.10 1.95
N LEU A 132 -7.67 -8.68 0.90
CA LEU A 132 -6.20 -8.60 0.92
C LEU A 132 -5.69 -7.73 2.07
N TRP A 133 -6.42 -6.67 2.43
CA TRP A 133 -6.05 -5.78 3.54
C TRP A 133 -6.35 -6.40 4.90
N ASP A 134 -7.38 -7.28 4.98
CA ASP A 134 -7.62 -8.08 6.18
C ASP A 134 -6.50 -9.10 6.40
N PHE A 135 -5.98 -9.72 5.33
CA PHE A 135 -4.78 -10.56 5.39
C PHE A 135 -3.56 -9.77 5.88
N ASN A 136 -3.36 -8.56 5.35
CA ASN A 136 -2.28 -7.68 5.75
C ASN A 136 -2.39 -7.28 7.25
N ALA A 137 -3.58 -6.91 7.70
CA ALA A 137 -3.83 -6.59 9.11
C ALA A 137 -3.61 -7.82 10.01
N LEU A 138 -4.04 -9.02 9.56
CA LEU A 138 -3.79 -10.27 10.28
C LEU A 138 -2.30 -10.55 10.40
N TYR A 139 -1.52 -10.35 9.34
CA TYR A 139 -0.06 -10.53 9.36
C TYR A 139 0.59 -9.65 10.43
N TRP A 140 0.33 -8.36 10.43
CA TRP A 140 0.94 -7.44 11.40
C TRP A 140 0.44 -7.66 12.82
N SER A 141 -0.85 -8.02 13.00
CA SER A 141 -1.41 -8.28 14.35
C SER A 141 -0.98 -9.61 14.95
N ARG A 142 -0.54 -10.58 14.14
CA ARG A 142 -0.14 -11.94 14.54
C ARG A 142 1.23 -12.32 14.00
N LEU A 143 2.12 -11.35 13.91
CA LEU A 143 3.45 -11.49 13.33
C LEU A 143 4.24 -12.63 13.97
N GLU A 144 4.13 -12.81 15.29
CA GLU A 144 4.78 -13.86 16.04
C GLU A 144 4.46 -15.29 15.55
N MET A 145 3.21 -15.51 15.14
CA MET A 145 2.77 -16.81 14.62
C MET A 145 3.34 -17.06 13.24
N TRP A 146 3.37 -16.02 12.40
CA TRP A 146 3.93 -16.09 11.06
C TRP A 146 5.44 -16.34 11.10
N GLU A 147 6.19 -15.57 11.89
CA GLU A 147 7.63 -15.70 12.04
C GLU A 147 8.03 -17.09 12.58
N LYS A 148 7.31 -17.58 13.58
CA LYS A 148 7.52 -18.93 14.13
C LYS A 148 7.31 -20.01 13.06
N ALA A 149 6.27 -19.89 12.24
CA ALA A 149 5.96 -20.86 11.20
C ALA A 149 6.91 -20.78 9.99
N SER A 150 7.38 -19.57 9.63
CA SER A 150 8.33 -19.35 8.53
C SER A 150 9.78 -19.60 8.93
N GLY A 151 10.09 -19.62 10.23
CA GLY A 151 11.44 -19.78 10.77
C GLY A 151 12.34 -18.55 10.55
N ARG A 152 11.78 -17.40 10.24
CA ARG A 152 12.53 -16.15 10.00
C ARG A 152 11.74 -14.94 10.52
N SER A 153 12.46 -13.90 10.96
CA SER A 153 11.86 -12.62 11.29
C SER A 153 11.52 -11.81 10.03
N TYR A 154 10.52 -10.90 10.12
CA TYR A 154 10.14 -10.04 9.02
C TYR A 154 11.29 -9.15 8.52
N GLU A 155 12.20 -8.75 9.40
CA GLU A 155 13.37 -7.96 9.02
C GLU A 155 14.34 -8.73 8.13
N GLN A 156 14.49 -10.05 8.34
CA GLN A 156 15.32 -10.90 7.47
C GLN A 156 14.73 -11.02 6.05
N ALA A 157 13.44 -10.75 5.91
CA ALA A 157 12.81 -10.68 4.60
C ALA A 157 13.18 -9.38 3.86
N LEU A 158 13.56 -8.30 4.56
CA LEU A 158 13.91 -7.02 3.95
C LEU A 158 15.13 -7.12 3.02
N PRO A 159 15.13 -6.46 1.86
CA PRO A 159 16.26 -6.41 0.97
C PRO A 159 17.48 -5.83 1.70
N GLY A 160 18.51 -6.64 1.92
CA GLY A 160 19.72 -6.25 2.66
C GLY A 160 19.69 -6.58 4.16
N GLY A 161 18.60 -7.17 4.68
CA GLY A 161 18.52 -7.68 6.05
C GLY A 161 18.42 -6.62 7.14
N GLU A 162 18.31 -5.34 6.78
CA GLU A 162 18.19 -4.23 7.74
C GLU A 162 17.21 -3.17 7.22
N SER A 163 16.47 -2.55 8.13
CA SER A 163 15.65 -1.39 7.83
C SER A 163 16.52 -0.15 7.56
N ASP A 164 16.17 0.63 6.54
CA ASP A 164 16.79 1.94 6.27
C ASP A 164 16.62 2.92 7.44
N ALA A 165 15.62 2.68 8.28
CA ALA A 165 15.35 3.44 9.48
C ALA A 165 16.48 3.39 10.52
N ARG A 166 17.26 2.30 10.58
CA ARG A 166 18.37 2.15 11.54
C ARG A 166 19.63 2.91 11.15
N ASN A 167 19.45 4.09 10.59
CA ASN A 167 20.58 4.89 10.13
C ASN A 167 20.95 5.98 11.14
N HIS A 168 22.15 5.85 11.71
CA HIS A 168 22.68 6.83 12.67
C HIS A 168 22.79 8.24 12.09
N GLY A 169 23.13 8.37 10.80
CA GLY A 169 23.18 9.67 10.11
C GLY A 169 21.81 10.33 10.03
N ALA A 170 20.78 9.57 9.67
CA ALA A 170 19.40 10.06 9.63
C ALA A 170 18.90 10.46 11.03
N ALA A 171 19.19 9.65 12.05
CA ALA A 171 18.83 9.98 13.43
C ALA A 171 19.49 11.29 13.90
N ARG A 172 20.77 11.50 13.60
CA ARG A 172 21.50 12.74 13.96
C ARG A 172 20.94 13.96 13.26
N GLU A 173 20.53 13.84 12.00
CA GLU A 173 19.89 14.92 11.25
C GLU A 173 18.56 15.32 11.91
N LEU A 174 17.69 14.35 12.23
CA LEU A 174 16.41 14.59 12.92
C LEU A 174 16.62 15.24 14.28
N ILE A 175 17.59 14.77 15.07
CA ILE A 175 17.92 15.33 16.39
C ILE A 175 18.46 16.75 16.26
N GLY A 176 19.31 17.02 15.27
CA GLY A 176 19.81 18.37 14.98
C GLY A 176 18.70 19.36 14.71
N ASP A 177 17.72 18.96 13.92
CA ASP A 177 16.53 19.78 13.63
C ASP A 177 15.69 20.06 14.89
N LEU A 178 15.48 19.03 15.72
CA LEU A 178 14.78 19.19 17.01
C LEU A 178 15.53 20.18 17.93
N PHE A 179 16.84 20.03 18.01
CA PHE A 179 17.65 20.92 18.84
C PHE A 179 17.59 22.38 18.36
N ALA A 180 17.60 22.62 17.06
CA ALA A 180 17.47 23.97 16.52
C ALA A 180 16.13 24.63 16.92
N VAL A 181 15.03 23.88 16.85
CA VAL A 181 13.69 24.33 17.28
C VAL A 181 13.66 24.56 18.78
N TRP A 182 14.15 23.63 19.57
CA TRP A 182 14.08 23.71 21.04
C TRP A 182 15.03 24.75 21.62
N ASP A 183 16.22 24.96 21.03
CA ASP A 183 17.15 26.05 21.42
C ASP A 183 16.47 27.41 21.22
N LYS A 184 15.74 27.61 20.12
CA LYS A 184 14.98 28.83 19.88
C LYS A 184 13.86 29.00 20.93
N LEU A 185 13.05 27.97 21.16
CA LEU A 185 11.99 28.03 22.16
C LEU A 185 12.53 28.25 23.57
N ALA A 186 13.68 27.68 23.89
CA ALA A 186 14.34 27.91 25.16
C ALA A 186 14.80 29.36 25.33
N SER A 187 15.37 29.96 24.27
CA SER A 187 15.78 31.36 24.25
C SER A 187 14.60 32.32 24.43
N ASP A 188 13.44 31.95 23.90
CA ASP A 188 12.19 32.70 23.97
C ASP A 188 11.42 32.45 25.28
N GLY A 189 11.92 31.56 26.18
CA GLY A 189 11.24 31.15 27.42
C GLY A 189 9.96 30.33 27.19
N ALA A 190 9.79 29.79 25.99
CA ALA A 190 8.58 29.09 25.54
C ALA A 190 8.75 27.56 25.42
N LEU A 191 9.91 27.01 25.81
CA LEU A 191 10.15 25.56 25.71
C LEU A 191 9.28 24.79 26.72
N PRO A 192 8.43 23.84 26.28
CA PRO A 192 7.58 23.04 27.17
C PRO A 192 8.39 22.20 28.15
N GLU A 193 7.80 21.81 29.29
CA GLU A 193 8.44 20.90 30.24
C GLU A 193 8.70 19.53 29.64
N GLU A 194 7.78 19.01 28.86
CA GLU A 194 7.86 17.71 28.18
C GLU A 194 8.09 17.90 26.66
N LEU A 195 9.06 17.20 26.14
CA LEU A 195 9.47 17.24 24.72
C LEU A 195 9.02 15.96 24.04
N CYS A 196 7.83 15.98 23.44
CA CYS A 196 7.20 14.79 22.87
C CYS A 196 7.71 14.50 21.46
N VAL A 197 8.14 13.25 21.24
CA VAL A 197 8.45 12.64 19.95
C VAL A 197 7.61 11.37 19.83
N ALA A 198 7.02 11.10 18.67
CA ALA A 198 6.25 9.88 18.44
C ALA A 198 6.76 9.16 17.19
N GLU A 199 6.84 7.84 17.24
CA GLU A 199 7.14 6.96 16.12
C GLU A 199 5.94 6.05 15.86
N LEU A 200 5.36 6.11 14.65
CA LEU A 200 4.30 5.22 14.21
C LEU A 200 4.90 4.07 13.39
N GLY A 201 4.56 2.84 13.76
CA GLY A 201 5.15 1.64 13.19
C GLY A 201 6.57 1.41 13.73
N VAL A 202 6.74 1.42 15.06
CA VAL A 202 8.06 1.30 15.71
C VAL A 202 8.75 -0.03 15.41
N GLY A 203 8.01 -1.04 14.98
CA GLY A 203 8.56 -2.37 14.76
C GLY A 203 9.22 -2.92 16.02
N ASN A 204 10.35 -3.60 15.90
CA ASN A 204 11.08 -4.15 17.03
C ASN A 204 11.86 -3.10 17.88
N GLY A 205 11.67 -1.81 17.63
CA GLY A 205 12.31 -0.72 18.37
C GLY A 205 13.76 -0.41 17.98
N GLY A 206 14.27 -1.02 16.91
CA GLY A 206 15.66 -0.81 16.48
C GLY A 206 15.96 0.63 16.11
N GLN A 207 15.03 1.32 15.41
CA GLN A 207 15.17 2.74 15.08
C GLN A 207 15.04 3.62 16.33
N ALA A 208 14.03 3.35 17.17
CA ALA A 208 13.87 4.06 18.44
C ALA A 208 15.14 4.01 19.29
N LYS A 209 15.78 2.82 19.36
CA LYS A 209 17.05 2.64 20.08
C LYS A 209 18.16 3.53 19.49
N VAL A 210 18.34 3.50 18.17
CA VAL A 210 19.34 4.33 17.48
C VAL A 210 19.10 5.80 17.77
N PHE A 211 17.86 6.27 17.64
CA PHE A 211 17.49 7.65 17.91
C PHE A 211 17.79 8.05 19.37
N LEU A 212 17.37 7.25 20.36
CA LEU A 212 17.55 7.53 21.78
C LEU A 212 19.02 7.50 22.21
N ASP A 213 19.79 6.56 21.71
CA ASP A 213 21.23 6.48 21.97
C ASP A 213 21.98 7.72 21.42
N GLU A 214 21.74 8.09 20.15
CA GLU A 214 22.32 9.27 19.52
C GLU A 214 21.84 10.56 20.21
N PHE A 215 20.57 10.64 20.56
CA PHE A 215 20.01 11.80 21.27
C PHE A 215 20.72 12.03 22.60
N ARG A 216 20.89 10.97 23.43
CA ARG A 216 21.58 11.04 24.72
C ARG A 216 23.04 11.49 24.58
N VAL A 217 23.72 11.02 23.51
CA VAL A 217 25.12 11.40 23.24
C VAL A 217 25.21 12.88 22.83
N LEU A 218 24.38 13.32 21.89
CA LEU A 218 24.39 14.68 21.34
C LEU A 218 23.94 15.71 22.38
N ASP A 219 22.90 15.41 23.15
CA ASP A 219 22.41 16.28 24.23
C ASP A 219 23.47 16.51 25.32
N ARG A 220 24.15 15.41 25.72
CA ARG A 220 25.24 15.48 26.71
C ARG A 220 26.41 16.31 26.19
N ALA A 221 26.83 16.10 24.94
CA ALA A 221 27.92 16.83 24.32
C ALA A 221 27.61 18.34 24.24
N ALA A 222 26.37 18.69 23.92
CA ALA A 222 25.91 20.07 23.83
C ALA A 222 25.46 20.69 25.17
N LYS A 223 25.43 19.91 26.27
CA LYS A 223 25.03 20.33 27.63
C LYS A 223 23.65 20.99 27.72
N ARG A 224 22.67 20.56 26.88
CA ARG A 224 21.31 21.14 26.82
C ARG A 224 20.39 20.60 27.88
N GLY A 225 20.51 19.32 28.23
CA GLY A 225 19.65 18.66 29.22
C GLY A 225 18.26 18.31 28.70
N TYR A 226 18.05 18.30 27.38
CA TYR A 226 16.77 17.97 26.76
C TYR A 226 16.39 16.50 26.92
N TYR A 227 17.38 15.60 27.00
CA TYR A 227 17.13 14.18 27.22
C TYR A 227 16.30 13.91 28.48
N ARG A 228 16.48 14.67 29.55
CA ARG A 228 15.70 14.52 30.77
C ARG A 228 14.23 14.92 30.65
N ARG A 229 13.90 15.70 29.59
CA ARG A 229 12.56 16.19 29.28
C ARG A 229 11.94 15.43 28.11
N LEU A 230 12.73 14.56 27.45
CA LEU A 230 12.28 13.80 26.28
C LEU A 230 11.27 12.74 26.70
N HIS A 231 10.15 12.71 26.01
CA HIS A 231 9.16 11.64 26.04
C HIS A 231 9.00 11.07 24.63
N TYR A 232 9.47 9.85 24.44
CA TYR A 232 9.41 9.14 23.17
C TYR A 232 8.28 8.11 23.18
N LEU A 233 7.29 8.28 22.30
CA LEU A 233 6.16 7.37 22.18
C LEU A 233 6.41 6.40 21.05
N MET A 234 6.46 5.14 21.39
CA MET A 234 6.53 4.01 20.47
C MET A 234 5.11 3.52 20.16
N CYS A 235 4.69 3.62 18.89
CA CYS A 235 3.34 3.24 18.48
C CYS A 235 3.40 2.15 17.43
N ASP A 236 2.60 1.10 17.60
CA ASP A 236 2.48 0.02 16.64
C ASP A 236 1.08 -0.60 16.69
N TYR A 237 0.70 -1.33 15.65
CA TYR A 237 -0.55 -2.07 15.61
C TYR A 237 -0.52 -3.32 16.49
N SER A 238 0.65 -3.96 16.64
CA SER A 238 0.86 -5.22 17.34
C SER A 238 1.36 -5.02 18.78
N PRO A 239 0.61 -5.47 19.80
CA PRO A 239 1.11 -5.52 21.18
C PRO A 239 2.39 -6.35 21.33
N TYR A 240 2.51 -7.46 20.61
CA TYR A 240 3.70 -8.30 20.60
C TYR A 240 4.94 -7.52 20.13
N VAL A 241 4.82 -6.79 19.04
CA VAL A 241 5.90 -5.96 18.49
C VAL A 241 6.31 -4.86 19.48
N LEU A 242 5.32 -4.26 20.17
CA LEU A 242 5.60 -3.28 21.23
C LEU A 242 6.35 -3.86 22.43
N ASP A 243 6.11 -5.12 22.78
CA ASP A 243 6.87 -5.79 23.83
C ASP A 243 8.34 -5.98 23.43
N LEU A 244 8.60 -6.41 22.20
CA LEU A 244 9.96 -6.47 21.63
C LEU A 244 10.63 -5.09 21.61
N ALA A 245 9.89 -4.06 21.22
CA ALA A 245 10.42 -2.69 21.21
C ALA A 245 10.80 -2.21 22.61
N ARG A 246 9.99 -2.50 23.64
CA ARG A 246 10.32 -2.17 25.04
C ARG A 246 11.61 -2.85 25.51
N GLU A 247 11.81 -4.12 25.15
CA GLU A 247 13.03 -4.85 25.45
C GLU A 247 14.24 -4.20 24.76
N THR A 248 14.08 -3.86 23.47
CA THR A 248 15.14 -3.24 22.67
C THR A 248 15.62 -1.91 23.24
N VAL A 249 14.68 -1.09 23.77
CA VAL A 249 14.97 0.26 24.32
C VAL A 249 15.06 0.27 25.85
N ALA A 250 15.22 -0.87 26.52
CA ALA A 250 15.20 -0.98 27.98
C ALA A 250 16.15 0.01 28.70
N ALA A 251 17.29 0.36 28.08
CA ALA A 251 18.24 1.36 28.61
C ALA A 251 17.66 2.78 28.69
N HIS A 252 16.51 3.03 28.09
CA HIS A 252 15.81 4.31 28.01
C HIS A 252 14.39 4.25 28.60
N ALA A 253 14.06 3.21 29.39
CA ALA A 253 12.72 2.91 29.88
C ALA A 253 12.01 4.09 30.57
N SER A 254 12.77 5.00 31.23
CA SER A 254 12.21 6.20 31.88
C SER A 254 11.80 7.32 30.90
N HIS A 255 12.14 7.21 29.64
CA HIS A 255 11.90 8.21 28.60
C HIS A 255 10.95 7.71 27.49
N VAL A 256 10.47 6.48 27.61
CA VAL A 256 9.64 5.88 26.56
C VAL A 256 8.29 5.44 27.12
N SER A 257 7.27 5.55 26.27
CA SER A 257 5.98 4.91 26.46
C SER A 257 5.61 4.17 25.19
N SER A 258 4.76 3.14 25.29
CA SER A 258 4.28 2.39 24.13
C SER A 258 2.76 2.38 24.08
N VAL A 259 2.20 2.55 22.89
CA VAL A 259 0.77 2.65 22.64
C VAL A 259 0.40 1.77 21.46
N ALA A 260 -0.48 0.79 21.70
CA ALA A 260 -1.08 0.03 20.60
C ALA A 260 -2.13 0.92 19.92
N LEU A 261 -2.00 1.11 18.60
CA LEU A 261 -2.92 1.97 17.85
C LEU A 261 -3.03 1.55 16.37
N ASP A 262 -4.14 1.95 15.77
CA ASP A 262 -4.33 1.90 14.31
C ASP A 262 -3.67 3.13 13.68
N ALA A 263 -2.69 2.90 12.81
CA ALA A 263 -1.97 3.98 12.12
C ALA A 263 -2.89 4.87 11.25
N MET A 264 -4.07 4.40 10.84
CA MET A 264 -5.04 5.22 10.10
C MET A 264 -5.81 6.20 11.00
N ARG A 265 -5.81 6.00 12.33
CA ARG A 265 -6.55 6.81 13.31
C ARG A 265 -5.74 7.09 14.57
N PRO A 266 -4.52 7.60 14.46
CA PRO A 266 -3.63 7.78 15.62
C PRO A 266 -4.21 8.74 16.66
N SER A 267 -4.99 9.75 16.26
CA SER A 267 -5.61 10.69 17.21
C SER A 267 -6.62 10.02 18.16
N THR A 268 -7.18 8.87 17.81
CA THR A 268 -8.06 8.11 18.71
C THR A 268 -7.32 7.72 20.00
N SER A 269 -6.05 7.33 19.90
CA SER A 269 -5.23 6.95 21.05
C SER A 269 -4.34 8.10 21.54
N LEU A 270 -3.91 9.00 20.66
CA LEU A 270 -2.96 10.08 20.96
C LEU A 270 -3.61 11.47 21.05
N GLY A 271 -4.94 11.57 21.06
CA GLY A 271 -5.64 12.86 21.06
C GLY A 271 -5.29 13.79 22.24
N PHE A 272 -4.82 13.24 23.36
CA PHE A 272 -4.32 13.99 24.51
C PHE A 272 -2.99 14.73 24.23
N LEU A 273 -2.29 14.40 23.16
CA LEU A 273 -1.05 15.05 22.69
C LEU A 273 -1.30 16.09 21.60
N ARG A 274 -2.55 16.50 21.38
CA ARG A 274 -2.88 17.49 20.36
C ARG A 274 -2.04 18.76 20.56
N GLY A 275 -1.35 19.19 19.48
CA GLY A 275 -0.48 20.36 19.49
C GLY A 275 0.83 20.20 20.28
N ARG A 276 1.26 18.97 20.62
CA ARG A 276 2.40 18.73 21.52
C ARG A 276 3.58 17.98 20.89
N ILE A 277 3.38 17.27 19.78
CA ILE A 277 4.40 16.41 19.17
C ILE A 277 5.33 17.26 18.30
N PHE A 278 6.61 17.32 18.63
CA PHE A 278 7.63 18.04 17.87
C PHE A 278 8.14 17.25 16.64
N LEU A 279 8.20 15.93 16.76
CA LEU A 279 8.54 15.05 15.65
C LEU A 279 7.59 13.86 15.68
N LEU A 280 6.87 13.67 14.58
CA LEU A 280 6.15 12.44 14.30
C LEU A 280 6.90 11.71 13.21
N TYR A 281 7.49 10.57 13.56
CA TYR A 281 8.34 9.78 12.70
C TYR A 281 7.60 8.54 12.21
N ILE A 282 7.72 8.23 10.91
CA ILE A 282 7.08 7.09 10.26
C ILE A 282 8.08 6.45 9.31
N SER A 283 8.15 5.12 9.28
CA SER A 283 9.00 4.40 8.33
C SER A 283 8.35 3.11 7.88
N ASN A 284 8.17 2.93 6.56
CA ASN A 284 7.56 1.74 5.94
C ASN A 284 6.18 1.38 6.55
N VAL A 285 5.29 2.35 6.66
CA VAL A 285 3.93 2.17 7.18
C VAL A 285 2.88 2.50 6.12
N TYR A 286 3.07 3.60 5.41
CA TYR A 286 2.07 4.10 4.46
C TYR A 286 1.89 3.20 3.26
N ASP A 287 2.94 2.52 2.81
CA ASP A 287 2.92 1.52 1.74
C ASP A 287 2.16 0.24 2.12
N ASN A 288 1.90 0.03 3.40
CA ASN A 288 1.17 -1.11 3.97
C ASN A 288 -0.30 -0.79 4.31
N LEU A 289 -0.79 0.41 4.02
CA LEU A 289 -2.16 0.83 4.36
C LEU A 289 -3.12 0.67 3.18
N PRO A 290 -4.44 0.43 3.45
CA PRO A 290 -5.45 0.25 2.42
C PRO A 290 -5.45 1.37 1.39
N THR A 291 -5.54 0.99 0.11
CA THR A 291 -5.53 1.92 -1.01
C THR A 291 -6.51 1.51 -2.10
N ASP A 292 -7.20 2.50 -2.66
CA ASP A 292 -7.93 2.38 -3.90
C ASP A 292 -7.03 2.74 -5.09
N GLU A 293 -7.50 2.46 -6.27
CA GLU A 293 -6.90 2.91 -7.50
C GLU A 293 -7.94 3.61 -8.38
N VAL A 294 -7.50 4.67 -9.04
CA VAL A 294 -8.27 5.38 -10.06
C VAL A 294 -7.50 5.38 -11.37
N ALA A 295 -8.24 5.39 -12.46
CA ALA A 295 -7.66 5.46 -13.79
C ALA A 295 -8.35 6.52 -14.64
N GLN A 296 -7.58 7.20 -15.48
CA GLN A 296 -8.09 8.00 -16.57
C GLN A 296 -7.76 7.28 -17.88
N LEU A 297 -8.79 6.94 -18.64
CA LEU A 297 -8.68 6.17 -19.88
C LEU A 297 -9.51 6.86 -20.96
N GLY A 298 -8.86 7.32 -22.03
CA GLY A 298 -9.57 7.98 -23.14
C GLY A 298 -10.36 9.22 -22.74
N GLY A 299 -9.88 9.96 -21.72
CA GLY A 299 -10.53 11.16 -21.20
C GLY A 299 -11.69 10.92 -20.22
N GLN A 300 -11.89 9.67 -19.78
CA GLN A 300 -12.89 9.30 -18.77
C GLN A 300 -12.20 8.75 -17.52
N SER A 301 -12.77 9.04 -16.36
CA SER A 301 -12.24 8.59 -15.07
C SER A 301 -12.99 7.36 -14.55
N TYR A 302 -12.25 6.43 -13.98
CA TYR A 302 -12.74 5.15 -13.47
C TYR A 302 -12.16 4.85 -12.10
N PHE A 303 -12.94 4.15 -11.27
CA PHE A 303 -12.39 3.34 -10.20
C PHE A 303 -11.89 2.02 -10.74
N VAL A 304 -10.84 1.48 -10.14
CA VAL A 304 -10.44 0.09 -10.31
C VAL A 304 -11.09 -0.72 -9.19
N HIS A 305 -12.11 -1.50 -9.55
CA HIS A 305 -12.68 -2.49 -8.63
C HIS A 305 -11.87 -3.77 -8.72
N THR A 306 -11.72 -4.42 -7.59
CA THR A 306 -11.02 -5.70 -7.45
C THR A 306 -11.94 -6.78 -6.90
N ARG A 307 -11.59 -8.04 -7.15
CA ARG A 307 -12.21 -9.22 -6.55
C ARG A 307 -11.15 -10.29 -6.33
N ALA A 308 -11.00 -10.73 -5.09
CA ALA A 308 -10.03 -11.76 -4.74
C ALA A 308 -10.53 -13.16 -5.08
N TYR A 309 -9.61 -14.02 -5.52
CA TYR A 309 -9.89 -15.40 -5.85
C TYR A 309 -8.66 -16.31 -5.66
N PHE A 310 -8.92 -17.62 -5.65
CA PHE A 310 -7.91 -18.65 -5.80
C PHE A 310 -8.01 -19.27 -7.20
N PRO A 311 -6.91 -19.47 -7.95
CA PRO A 311 -6.89 -20.32 -9.13
C PRO A 311 -7.36 -21.74 -8.76
N ALA A 312 -8.15 -22.40 -9.63
CA ALA A 312 -8.79 -23.69 -9.31
C ALA A 312 -7.80 -24.77 -8.82
N ALA A 313 -6.62 -24.87 -9.44
CA ALA A 313 -5.60 -25.81 -9.02
C ALA A 313 -5.12 -25.51 -7.58
N ALA A 314 -4.80 -24.24 -7.26
CA ALA A 314 -4.39 -23.83 -5.93
C ALA A 314 -5.53 -23.98 -4.92
N ALA A 315 -6.78 -23.74 -5.33
CA ALA A 315 -7.96 -23.96 -4.50
C ALA A 315 -8.13 -25.44 -4.15
N ALA A 316 -7.90 -26.36 -5.10
CA ALA A 316 -7.98 -27.79 -4.83
C ALA A 316 -6.91 -28.22 -3.81
N ASP A 317 -5.66 -27.78 -3.98
CA ASP A 317 -4.56 -28.08 -3.05
C ASP A 317 -4.84 -27.51 -1.65
N LEU A 318 -5.29 -26.26 -1.60
CA LEU A 318 -5.63 -25.57 -0.35
C LEU A 318 -6.80 -26.27 0.37
N ALA A 319 -7.84 -26.65 -0.35
CA ALA A 319 -8.98 -27.37 0.19
C ALA A 319 -8.56 -28.75 0.74
N ALA A 320 -7.74 -29.49 -0.01
CA ALA A 320 -7.20 -30.78 0.44
C ALA A 320 -6.40 -30.64 1.72
N SER A 321 -5.61 -29.58 1.90
CA SER A 321 -4.77 -29.35 3.09
C SER A 321 -5.58 -29.15 4.38
N VAL A 322 -6.87 -28.79 4.26
CA VAL A 322 -7.80 -28.58 5.39
C VAL A 322 -9.02 -29.50 5.34
N SER A 323 -8.93 -30.63 4.64
CA SER A 323 -10.03 -31.60 4.51
C SER A 323 -11.37 -30.94 4.13
N ALA A 324 -11.34 -30.03 3.18
CA ALA A 324 -12.48 -29.28 2.68
C ALA A 324 -12.68 -29.51 1.17
N VAL A 325 -13.75 -28.97 0.61
CA VAL A 325 -13.94 -28.82 -0.84
C VAL A 325 -13.72 -27.34 -1.22
N PRO A 326 -13.34 -27.04 -2.48
CA PRO A 326 -13.03 -25.67 -2.90
C PRO A 326 -14.14 -24.65 -2.59
N GLU A 327 -15.41 -25.04 -2.65
CA GLU A 327 -16.57 -24.19 -2.37
C GLU A 327 -16.67 -23.75 -0.91
N GLN A 328 -15.99 -24.43 0.01
CA GLN A 328 -15.95 -24.10 1.44
C GLN A 328 -14.84 -23.10 1.77
N LEU A 329 -13.84 -22.94 0.90
CA LEU A 329 -12.69 -22.07 1.14
C LEU A 329 -13.07 -20.61 1.44
N PRO A 330 -14.02 -19.97 0.72
CA PRO A 330 -14.40 -18.59 1.02
C PRO A 330 -14.93 -18.43 2.45
N GLY A 331 -15.66 -19.45 2.95
CA GLY A 331 -16.15 -19.49 4.33
C GLY A 331 -15.03 -19.65 5.36
N LEU A 332 -14.06 -20.53 5.09
CA LEU A 332 -12.90 -20.75 5.97
C LEU A 332 -11.98 -19.52 6.01
N VAL A 333 -11.71 -18.89 4.87
CA VAL A 333 -10.92 -17.65 4.80
C VAL A 333 -11.58 -16.52 5.58
N ARG A 334 -12.88 -16.30 5.42
CA ARG A 334 -13.61 -15.28 6.20
C ARG A 334 -13.55 -15.55 7.72
N ARG A 335 -13.59 -16.82 8.14
CA ARG A 335 -13.42 -17.18 9.56
C ARG A 335 -11.99 -16.90 10.03
N LEU A 336 -10.99 -17.30 9.24
CA LEU A 336 -9.58 -17.02 9.52
C LEU A 336 -9.35 -15.51 9.73
N LEU A 337 -9.78 -14.68 8.78
CA LEU A 337 -9.57 -13.23 8.83
C LEU A 337 -10.28 -12.56 10.00
N ARG A 338 -11.46 -13.05 10.37
CA ARG A 338 -12.24 -12.51 11.49
C ARG A 338 -11.75 -12.96 12.86
N LEU A 339 -11.35 -14.22 13.01
CA LEU A 339 -11.04 -14.83 14.32
C LEU A 339 -9.54 -14.92 14.59
N GLY A 340 -8.74 -14.90 13.53
CA GLY A 340 -7.31 -15.23 13.57
C GLY A 340 -7.06 -16.74 13.66
N PRO A 341 -5.80 -17.17 13.44
CA PRO A 341 -5.45 -18.59 13.39
C PRO A 341 -5.64 -19.29 14.75
N ALA A 342 -5.43 -18.59 15.86
CA ALA A 342 -5.58 -19.19 17.20
C ALA A 342 -6.98 -19.72 17.50
N LEU A 343 -8.02 -19.02 17.04
CA LEU A 343 -9.42 -19.42 17.24
C LEU A 343 -10.00 -20.20 16.07
N LEU A 344 -9.30 -20.30 14.94
CA LEU A 344 -9.83 -20.98 13.76
C LEU A 344 -9.98 -22.48 13.99
N ALA A 345 -9.06 -23.12 14.69
CA ALA A 345 -9.13 -24.54 15.02
C ALA A 345 -10.40 -24.87 15.84
N ASP A 346 -10.71 -24.04 16.83
CA ASP A 346 -11.93 -24.21 17.64
C ASP A 346 -13.20 -23.92 16.83
N ALA A 347 -13.16 -22.96 15.92
CA ALA A 347 -14.31 -22.53 15.11
C ALA A 347 -14.58 -23.46 13.91
N ALA A 348 -13.60 -24.24 13.48
CA ALA A 348 -13.68 -25.13 12.32
C ALA A 348 -12.94 -26.46 12.54
N PRO A 349 -13.21 -27.23 13.63
CA PRO A 349 -12.44 -28.42 14.01
C PRO A 349 -12.50 -29.54 12.98
N ALA A 350 -13.53 -29.57 12.12
CA ALA A 350 -13.65 -30.55 11.04
C ALA A 350 -12.63 -30.29 9.91
N HIS A 351 -12.05 -29.10 9.83
CA HIS A 351 -11.17 -28.66 8.75
C HIS A 351 -9.75 -28.31 9.24
N VAL A 352 -9.63 -27.82 10.46
CA VAL A 352 -8.37 -27.34 11.02
C VAL A 352 -8.14 -27.99 12.37
N SER A 353 -7.14 -28.87 12.47
CA SER A 353 -6.88 -29.71 13.65
C SER A 353 -6.30 -28.96 14.84
N ASP A 354 -5.47 -27.96 14.58
CA ASP A 354 -4.68 -27.27 15.58
C ASP A 354 -4.17 -25.90 15.07
N LEU A 355 -3.47 -25.18 15.93
CA LEU A 355 -2.91 -23.88 15.62
C LEU A 355 -1.91 -23.94 14.44
N ASP A 356 -1.06 -24.94 14.39
CA ASP A 356 -0.04 -25.05 13.32
C ASP A 356 -0.71 -25.31 11.96
N ALA A 357 -1.79 -26.09 11.93
CA ALA A 357 -2.61 -26.27 10.73
C ALA A 357 -3.30 -24.96 10.31
N ALA A 358 -3.81 -24.17 11.27
CA ALA A 358 -4.41 -22.87 11.00
C ALA A 358 -3.40 -21.89 10.40
N VAL A 359 -2.18 -21.83 10.92
CA VAL A 359 -1.13 -20.95 10.41
C VAL A 359 -0.65 -21.40 9.02
N ARG A 360 -0.47 -22.72 8.79
CA ARG A 360 -0.16 -23.23 7.45
C ARG A 360 -1.26 -22.89 6.43
N PHE A 361 -2.54 -23.06 6.81
CA PHE A 361 -3.66 -22.67 5.96
C PHE A 361 -3.62 -21.18 5.62
N TRP A 362 -3.34 -20.32 6.59
CA TRP A 362 -3.17 -18.88 6.38
C TRP A 362 -2.05 -18.57 5.38
N GLN A 363 -0.86 -19.14 5.57
CA GLN A 363 0.29 -18.93 4.67
C GLN A 363 0.00 -19.40 3.24
N GLN A 364 -0.63 -20.56 3.10
CA GLN A 364 -1.01 -21.12 1.79
C GLN A 364 -2.10 -20.28 1.11
N ALA A 365 -3.13 -19.85 1.85
CA ALA A 365 -4.18 -18.98 1.34
C ALA A 365 -3.60 -17.64 0.85
N TRP A 366 -2.73 -17.00 1.65
CA TRP A 366 -2.03 -15.79 1.25
C TRP A 366 -1.20 -15.98 -0.03
N SER A 367 -0.42 -17.04 -0.11
CA SER A 367 0.40 -17.34 -1.29
C SER A 367 -0.45 -17.55 -2.54
N ALA A 368 -1.58 -18.27 -2.41
CA ALA A 368 -2.48 -18.60 -3.52
C ALA A 368 -3.36 -17.42 -3.97
N LEU A 369 -3.61 -16.44 -3.10
CA LEU A 369 -4.54 -15.33 -3.37
C LEU A 369 -4.12 -14.54 -4.61
N ARG A 370 -5.12 -14.27 -5.49
CA ARG A 370 -4.99 -13.43 -6.69
C ARG A 370 -6.13 -12.42 -6.72
N LEU A 371 -5.94 -11.35 -7.48
CA LEU A 371 -6.96 -10.33 -7.73
C LEU A 371 -7.27 -10.28 -9.22
N GLU A 372 -8.54 -10.21 -9.55
CA GLU A 372 -8.98 -9.74 -10.85
C GLU A 372 -9.51 -8.32 -10.74
N GLU A 373 -9.49 -7.58 -11.84
CA GLU A 373 -9.76 -6.14 -11.86
C GLU A 373 -10.78 -5.79 -12.95
N ARG A 374 -11.54 -4.73 -12.71
CA ARG A 374 -12.40 -4.08 -13.72
C ARG A 374 -12.43 -2.58 -13.52
N TYR A 375 -12.69 -1.85 -14.58
CA TYR A 375 -12.86 -0.40 -14.53
C TYR A 375 -14.34 -0.05 -14.39
N VAL A 376 -14.69 0.70 -13.35
CA VAL A 376 -16.06 1.16 -13.06
C VAL A 376 -16.09 2.69 -13.17
N PRO A 377 -17.01 3.30 -13.96
CA PRO A 377 -17.04 4.74 -14.11
C PRO A 377 -17.06 5.49 -12.78
N LEU A 378 -16.19 6.48 -12.65
CA LEU A 378 -16.16 7.39 -11.52
C LEU A 378 -17.12 8.54 -11.80
N THR A 379 -18.32 8.48 -11.19
CA THR A 379 -19.45 9.38 -11.50
C THR A 379 -19.55 10.61 -10.62
N GLY A 380 -18.80 10.69 -9.51
CA GLY A 380 -18.83 11.82 -8.59
C GLY A 380 -17.67 11.77 -7.61
N LEU A 381 -16.73 12.71 -7.73
CA LEU A 381 -15.61 12.83 -6.80
C LEU A 381 -16.06 13.31 -5.42
N ASP A 382 -17.10 14.14 -5.38
CA ASP A 382 -17.72 14.67 -4.16
C ASP A 382 -18.38 13.58 -3.30
N LEU A 383 -18.88 12.51 -3.93
CA LEU A 383 -19.51 11.38 -3.26
C LEU A 383 -18.49 10.31 -2.81
N TYR A 384 -17.28 10.36 -3.33
CA TYR A 384 -16.23 9.43 -2.95
C TYR A 384 -15.53 9.92 -1.69
N HIS A 385 -15.62 9.14 -0.61
CA HIS A 385 -14.90 9.39 0.64
C HIS A 385 -13.51 8.76 0.58
N LEU A 386 -12.51 9.60 0.30
CA LEU A 386 -11.11 9.21 0.22
C LEU A 386 -10.54 8.86 1.61
N ALA A 387 -10.88 9.68 2.61
CA ALA A 387 -10.56 9.50 4.01
C ALA A 387 -11.62 10.24 4.87
N PRO A 388 -11.69 10.03 6.19
CA PRO A 388 -12.53 10.84 7.06
C PRO A 388 -12.29 12.34 6.80
N SER A 389 -13.34 13.11 6.56
CA SER A 389 -13.27 14.56 6.24
C SER A 389 -12.51 14.93 4.94
N THR A 390 -12.30 13.98 4.03
CA THR A 390 -11.60 14.21 2.76
C THR A 390 -12.35 13.51 1.64
N THR A 391 -12.83 14.26 0.64
CA THR A 391 -13.55 13.72 -0.50
C THR A 391 -12.60 13.47 -1.68
N GLY A 392 -13.10 12.79 -2.70
CA GLY A 392 -12.37 12.55 -3.94
C GLY A 392 -12.07 13.82 -4.75
N GLU A 393 -12.65 14.97 -4.40
CA GLU A 393 -12.31 16.24 -5.04
C GLU A 393 -10.80 16.55 -4.97
N GLU A 394 -10.11 16.05 -3.95
CA GLU A 394 -8.66 16.16 -3.84
C GLU A 394 -7.91 15.44 -4.99
N LEU A 395 -8.55 14.51 -5.69
CA LEU A 395 -7.98 13.83 -6.86
C LEU A 395 -8.14 14.65 -8.15
N ARG A 396 -9.04 15.62 -8.19
CA ARG A 396 -9.40 16.38 -9.40
C ARG A 396 -8.19 16.94 -10.14
N PRO A 397 -7.23 17.65 -9.49
CA PRO A 397 -6.09 18.22 -10.20
C PRO A 397 -5.18 17.17 -10.83
N LEU A 398 -5.12 15.95 -10.23
CA LEU A 398 -4.30 14.85 -10.73
C LEU A 398 -4.96 14.18 -11.95
N LEU A 399 -6.29 14.03 -11.93
CA LEU A 399 -7.08 13.46 -13.03
C LEU A 399 -7.19 14.42 -14.21
N GLU A 400 -7.34 15.70 -13.97
CA GLU A 400 -7.46 16.75 -15.02
C GLU A 400 -6.14 17.00 -15.76
N SER A 401 -5.05 16.33 -15.41
CA SER A 401 -3.79 16.37 -16.17
C SER A 401 -3.90 15.91 -17.63
N GLY A 402 -5.06 15.36 -18.02
CA GLY A 402 -5.45 15.04 -19.39
C GLY A 402 -4.79 13.79 -19.98
N ALA A 403 -3.99 13.09 -19.24
CA ALA A 403 -3.24 11.94 -19.72
C ALA A 403 -3.81 10.63 -19.19
N ASP A 404 -3.80 9.60 -20.02
CA ASP A 404 -4.11 8.24 -19.57
C ASP A 404 -3.14 7.82 -18.47
N VAL A 405 -3.69 7.59 -17.28
CA VAL A 405 -2.92 7.24 -16.08
C VAL A 405 -3.75 6.30 -15.20
N ARG A 406 -3.09 5.37 -14.52
CA ARG A 406 -3.65 4.60 -13.41
C ARG A 406 -2.78 4.86 -12.20
N MET A 407 -3.38 5.29 -11.10
CA MET A 407 -2.66 5.71 -9.90
C MET A 407 -3.38 5.27 -8.62
N HIS A 408 -2.58 5.09 -7.57
CA HIS A 408 -3.07 4.82 -6.22
C HIS A 408 -3.74 6.07 -5.63
N VAL A 409 -4.77 5.84 -4.83
CA VAL A 409 -5.43 6.89 -4.03
C VAL A 409 -4.82 6.97 -2.63
N SER A 410 -4.22 5.86 -2.15
CA SER A 410 -3.54 5.78 -0.82
C SER A 410 -4.43 6.23 0.34
N ASN A 411 -5.68 5.73 0.37
CA ASN A 411 -6.72 6.10 1.34
C ASN A 411 -6.22 6.03 2.79
N GLY A 412 -5.59 4.92 3.17
CA GLY A 412 -5.06 4.71 4.51
C GLY A 412 -3.94 5.69 4.86
N ALA A 413 -3.03 5.98 3.91
CA ALA A 413 -1.97 6.96 4.12
C ALA A 413 -2.54 8.38 4.26
N VAL A 414 -3.54 8.76 3.43
CA VAL A 414 -4.22 10.05 3.57
C VAL A 414 -4.96 10.15 4.91
N ALA A 415 -5.65 9.08 5.34
CA ALA A 415 -6.32 9.04 6.63
C ALA A 415 -5.31 9.22 7.78
N SER A 416 -4.23 8.44 7.79
CA SER A 416 -3.15 8.56 8.76
C SER A 416 -2.56 9.96 8.79
N PHE A 417 -2.18 10.47 7.63
CA PHE A 417 -1.57 11.78 7.47
C PHE A 417 -2.47 12.87 8.03
N THR A 418 -3.74 12.93 7.59
CA THR A 418 -4.67 13.97 8.02
C THR A 418 -5.05 13.90 9.49
N ASP A 419 -5.06 12.69 10.07
CA ASP A 419 -5.39 12.47 11.47
C ASP A 419 -4.20 12.78 12.41
N THR A 420 -2.96 12.73 11.89
CA THR A 420 -1.74 13.08 12.65
C THR A 420 -1.44 14.57 12.69
N LEU A 421 -1.80 15.33 11.65
CA LEU A 421 -1.46 16.76 11.57
C LEU A 421 -1.88 17.58 12.82
N PRO A 422 -3.09 17.37 13.40
CA PRO A 422 -3.49 18.09 14.60
C PRO A 422 -2.68 17.76 15.87
N LEU A 423 -1.90 16.67 15.87
CA LEU A 423 -1.06 16.26 17.00
C LEU A 423 0.24 17.07 17.03
N LEU A 424 0.67 17.61 15.88
CA LEU A 424 1.93 18.33 15.77
C LEU A 424 1.89 19.65 16.54
N HIS A 425 2.99 19.92 17.24
CA HIS A 425 3.27 21.24 17.81
C HIS A 425 3.35 22.29 16.68
N PRO A 426 3.01 23.58 16.90
CA PRO A 426 3.16 24.62 15.85
C PRO A 426 4.54 24.66 15.17
N PHE A 427 5.60 24.28 15.88
CA PHE A 427 6.96 24.11 15.34
C PHE A 427 7.35 22.65 15.14
N GLY A 428 6.38 21.73 15.16
CA GLY A 428 6.60 20.32 14.95
C GLY A 428 6.58 19.96 13.47
N LYS A 429 7.12 18.77 13.17
CA LYS A 429 7.09 18.20 11.81
C LYS A 429 6.76 16.72 11.82
N LEU A 430 6.18 16.27 10.72
CA LEU A 430 6.07 14.85 10.38
C LEU A 430 7.18 14.51 9.38
N VAL A 431 7.88 13.41 9.62
CA VAL A 431 8.88 12.84 8.70
C VAL A 431 8.51 11.40 8.43
N CYS A 432 8.30 11.08 7.16
CA CYS A 432 7.96 9.72 6.72
C CYS A 432 8.97 9.24 5.67
N HIS A 433 9.58 8.07 5.90
CA HIS A 433 10.42 7.37 4.94
C HIS A 433 9.63 6.20 4.37
N ASP A 434 9.31 6.25 3.07
CA ASP A 434 8.46 5.25 2.44
C ASP A 434 8.64 5.19 0.91
N LEU A 435 7.88 4.33 0.24
CA LEU A 435 7.85 4.18 -1.21
C LEU A 435 6.89 5.21 -1.83
N PHE A 436 7.33 6.41 -2.09
CA PHE A 436 6.50 7.45 -2.71
C PHE A 436 6.66 7.52 -4.22
N ALA A 437 5.54 7.58 -4.95
CA ALA A 437 5.50 8.20 -6.27
C ALA A 437 5.49 9.72 -6.05
N THR A 438 6.50 10.41 -6.56
CA THR A 438 6.69 11.86 -6.32
C THR A 438 6.09 12.73 -7.42
N GLY A 439 5.69 12.10 -8.53
CA GLY A 439 5.04 12.76 -9.65
C GLY A 439 4.04 11.84 -10.35
N VAL A 440 3.02 12.42 -11.01
CA VAL A 440 2.05 11.66 -11.82
C VAL A 440 2.74 10.83 -12.91
N GLN A 441 3.89 11.29 -13.42
CA GLN A 441 4.66 10.59 -14.42
C GLN A 441 5.21 9.25 -13.92
N ASP A 442 5.43 9.10 -12.61
CA ASP A 442 5.90 7.85 -12.01
C ASP A 442 4.94 6.69 -12.24
N TYR A 443 3.64 6.98 -12.38
CA TYR A 443 2.61 5.97 -12.66
C TYR A 443 2.52 5.57 -14.13
N ARG A 444 3.25 6.24 -15.04
CA ARG A 444 3.24 5.94 -16.48
C ARG A 444 4.33 4.97 -16.90
N VAL A 445 5.35 4.77 -16.06
CA VAL A 445 6.55 4.00 -16.45
C VAL A 445 6.54 2.56 -15.97
N SER A 446 5.73 2.20 -14.96
CA SER A 446 5.60 0.83 -14.47
C SER A 446 4.35 0.64 -13.62
N PHE A 447 3.92 -0.62 -13.43
CA PHE A 447 2.93 -0.97 -12.43
C PHE A 447 3.58 -0.98 -11.05
N ARG A 448 3.00 -0.26 -10.06
CA ARG A 448 3.62 0.03 -8.78
C ARG A 448 2.92 -0.60 -7.57
N GLY A 449 2.05 -1.56 -7.78
CA GLY A 449 1.44 -2.29 -6.67
C GLY A 449 0.05 -2.79 -7.02
N PRO A 450 -0.68 -3.45 -6.08
CA PRO A 450 -0.11 -4.02 -4.86
C PRO A 450 0.78 -5.23 -5.15
N GLY A 451 1.81 -5.41 -4.34
CA GLY A 451 2.71 -6.57 -4.36
C GLY A 451 2.64 -7.35 -3.07
N LYS A 452 3.11 -8.61 -3.10
CA LYS A 452 3.29 -9.44 -1.90
C LYS A 452 4.72 -9.30 -1.39
N TYR A 453 4.84 -9.08 -0.10
CA TYR A 453 6.12 -9.03 0.56
C TYR A 453 6.07 -9.84 1.86
N ASP A 454 6.62 -11.05 1.85
CA ASP A 454 6.38 -12.06 2.89
C ASP A 454 4.87 -12.27 3.12
N GLY A 455 4.34 -12.02 4.29
CA GLY A 455 2.89 -12.08 4.59
C GLY A 455 2.15 -10.76 4.45
N SER A 456 2.83 -9.68 4.06
CA SER A 456 2.27 -8.33 3.96
C SER A 456 2.04 -7.87 2.52
N VAL A 457 1.27 -6.79 2.40
CA VAL A 457 1.11 -6.02 1.16
C VAL A 457 2.21 -4.97 1.11
N VAL A 458 2.75 -4.70 -0.07
CA VAL A 458 3.60 -3.56 -0.34
C VAL A 458 3.04 -2.78 -1.53
N ASN A 459 2.99 -1.47 -1.40
CA ASN A 459 2.40 -0.59 -2.40
C ASN A 459 3.23 0.70 -2.56
N TRP A 460 2.87 1.54 -3.53
CA TRP A 460 3.46 2.87 -3.65
C TRP A 460 2.46 3.92 -3.18
N VAL A 461 2.95 4.89 -2.42
CA VAL A 461 2.15 5.97 -1.85
C VAL A 461 2.08 7.14 -2.82
N ASN A 462 0.90 7.74 -2.98
CA ASN A 462 0.68 8.88 -3.86
C ASN A 462 1.17 10.19 -3.20
N GLY A 463 2.42 10.54 -3.43
CA GLY A 463 3.02 11.77 -2.91
C GLY A 463 2.33 13.05 -3.38
N PRO A 464 2.04 13.24 -4.69
CA PRO A 464 1.30 14.40 -5.17
C PRO A 464 -0.04 14.62 -4.47
N LEU A 465 -0.79 13.55 -4.17
CA LEU A 465 -2.05 13.64 -3.44
C LEU A 465 -1.83 14.09 -1.98
N LEU A 466 -0.87 13.49 -1.28
CA LEU A 466 -0.52 13.91 0.09
C LEU A 466 -0.07 15.36 0.15
N ALA A 467 0.74 15.81 -0.83
CA ALA A 467 1.14 17.21 -0.91
C ALA A 467 -0.04 18.15 -1.15
N HIS A 468 -1.01 17.73 -1.98
CA HIS A 468 -2.20 18.52 -2.25
C HIS A 468 -3.09 18.63 -1.00
N VAL A 469 -3.40 17.51 -0.37
CA VAL A 469 -4.18 17.44 0.88
C VAL A 469 -3.50 18.22 2.01
N GLY A 470 -2.17 18.12 2.15
CA GLY A 470 -1.41 18.84 3.17
C GLY A 470 -1.51 20.35 3.00
N ARG A 471 -1.35 20.85 1.77
CA ARG A 471 -1.50 22.30 1.48
C ARG A 471 -2.90 22.82 1.81
N HIS A 472 -3.95 22.07 1.49
CA HIS A 472 -5.31 22.45 1.86
C HIS A 472 -5.55 22.49 3.36
N ARG A 473 -4.68 21.83 4.14
CA ARG A 473 -4.72 21.84 5.61
C ARG A 473 -3.69 22.79 6.23
N GLY A 474 -3.03 23.64 5.43
CA GLY A 474 -2.06 24.62 5.91
C GLY A 474 -0.67 24.05 6.20
N PHE A 475 -0.30 22.94 5.57
CA PHE A 475 1.02 22.32 5.73
C PHE A 475 1.82 22.39 4.43
N ASP A 476 3.11 22.71 4.56
CA ASP A 476 4.09 22.51 3.48
C ASP A 476 4.55 21.06 3.49
N VAL A 477 4.41 20.38 2.35
CA VAL A 477 4.77 18.98 2.17
C VAL A 477 5.81 18.85 1.08
N GLN A 478 6.96 18.30 1.43
CA GLN A 478 8.11 18.16 0.55
C GLN A 478 8.53 16.69 0.45
N PHE A 479 9.06 16.31 -0.73
CA PHE A 479 9.60 14.99 -1.00
C PHE A 479 11.05 15.10 -1.45
N THR A 480 11.93 14.34 -0.79
CA THR A 480 13.36 14.29 -1.14
C THR A 480 13.83 12.82 -1.16
N PRO A 481 14.77 12.43 -2.03
CA PRO A 481 15.38 11.12 -1.94
C PRO A 481 15.99 10.88 -0.55
N PHE A 482 15.83 9.67 -0.01
CA PHE A 482 16.48 9.31 1.25
C PHE A 482 18.02 9.33 1.08
N ARG A 483 18.69 10.24 1.79
CA ARG A 483 20.11 10.59 1.54
C ARG A 483 21.10 9.63 2.16
N HIS A 484 20.67 8.86 3.16
CA HIS A 484 21.57 8.06 4.00
C HIS A 484 21.80 6.64 3.49
N ARG A 485 21.20 6.29 2.35
CA ARG A 485 21.44 5.04 1.64
C ARG A 485 21.40 5.27 0.13
N SER A 486 22.46 4.85 -0.57
CA SER A 486 22.53 4.95 -2.02
C SER A 486 21.75 3.81 -2.70
N GLY A 487 21.05 4.12 -3.79
CA GLY A 487 20.40 3.13 -4.65
C GLY A 487 19.07 2.56 -4.13
N GLY A 488 18.52 3.12 -3.06
CA GLY A 488 17.18 2.78 -2.57
C GLY A 488 16.06 3.50 -3.33
N ASN A 489 14.84 2.95 -3.26
CA ASN A 489 13.62 3.60 -3.77
C ASN A 489 12.91 4.41 -2.68
N ILE A 490 13.50 4.50 -1.49
CA ILE A 490 12.92 5.21 -0.36
C ILE A 490 13.01 6.71 -0.59
N VAL A 491 11.91 7.38 -0.33
CA VAL A 491 11.78 8.83 -0.38
C VAL A 491 11.40 9.33 1.02
N THR A 492 11.95 10.46 1.39
CA THR A 492 11.58 11.17 2.63
C THR A 492 10.49 12.18 2.31
N MET A 493 9.32 12.03 2.92
CA MET A 493 8.29 13.05 2.99
C MET A 493 8.47 13.85 4.29
N THR A 494 8.48 15.16 4.19
CA THR A 494 8.45 16.07 5.34
C THR A 494 7.20 16.93 5.24
N ALA A 495 6.43 17.02 6.34
CA ALA A 495 5.29 17.94 6.44
C ALA A 495 5.44 18.79 7.69
N GLN A 496 5.29 20.10 7.54
CA GLN A 496 5.36 21.07 8.63
C GLN A 496 4.30 22.15 8.43
N PRO A 497 3.82 22.82 9.51
CA PRO A 497 2.91 23.94 9.35
C PRO A 497 3.49 24.99 8.40
N GLY A 498 2.68 25.45 7.44
CA GLY A 498 3.03 26.54 6.53
C GLY A 498 3.10 27.87 7.29
N ASP A 499 3.85 28.83 6.74
CA ASP A 499 3.99 30.20 7.29
C ASP A 499 2.67 30.98 7.20
#